data_f2e35c5b9f2136346dcfaf547a55c033
#
_entry.id   f2e35c5b9f2136346dcfaf547a55c033
#
_cell.length_a   1.000
_cell.length_b   1.000
_cell.length_c   1.000
_cell.angle_alpha   90.00
_cell.angle_beta   90.00
_cell.angle_gamma   90.00
#
_symmetry.space_group_name_H-M   'P 1'
#
loop_
_entity.id
_entity.type
_entity.pdbx_description
1 polymer ?
#
loop_
_entity_poly.entity_id
_entity_poly.type
_entity_poly.pdbx_seq_one_letter_code
_entity_poly.pdbx_strand_id
1 'polypeptide(L)'
;MTVVGAITRYGRSKRPSAGPGVPGFPRPRLLLLVQTLPFPPDGGVHIRTFHVIRLLARMFDITALCFYRRAERPRPEDVAASIEGLRPFARVEAFPIPQEHDSARFVWDHLRSVVTGNAYTWYAYDSDAVRRRVSALVAQERFDLVHIDSLDLACYLPLLRGIPTVCAHHNIESALLRRRAKAERSRIRAAYLAHQAELLERLERRWSAGMAVNITVSPDDQSELERLAPSASVMQVPNGVDVDAFRPADTDADTDQEGVVSVGGTNWFPNRDALAYFCADILPRLRETVPGASVWWVGRADKEERAEYRTRHGVELTGYVEDIRPLVQEAACFVVPLRVGGGTRLKILDAWAMGKAIVSTSIGCEGLDAVDGENILIRDNPDEFAAAVADVLRDPTLRARLGSAGRATVERTYSWEVIGSGMLAEYAALLPEAFRVAGAS
;
A
#
# COMPACT_ATOMS: atom_id res chain seq x y z
N MET A 1 -3.01 -22.08 -0.17
CA MET A 1 -1.67 -21.51 -0.44
C MET A 1 -0.84 -21.64 0.82
N THR A 2 0.31 -22.28 0.78
CA THR A 2 1.12 -22.54 1.96
C THR A 2 1.96 -21.29 2.25
N VAL A 3 1.86 -20.76 3.47
CA VAL A 3 2.63 -19.61 4.01
C VAL A 3 4.16 -19.82 3.87
N VAL A 4 4.62 -21.05 3.61
CA VAL A 4 6.02 -21.42 3.45
C VAL A 4 6.72 -20.70 2.28
N GLY A 5 6.01 -20.40 1.17
CA GLY A 5 6.59 -19.66 0.02
C GLY A 5 6.85 -18.18 0.27
N ALA A 6 6.07 -17.54 1.15
CA ALA A 6 6.23 -16.11 1.45
C ALA A 6 7.44 -15.82 2.37
N ILE A 7 7.88 -16.83 3.15
CA ILE A 7 9.09 -16.72 4.00
C ILE A 7 10.36 -16.60 3.16
N THR A 8 10.37 -17.13 1.94
CA THR A 8 11.50 -17.05 1.00
C THR A 8 11.63 -15.67 0.34
N ARG A 9 10.53 -14.90 0.21
CA ARG A 9 10.50 -13.60 -0.49
C ARG A 9 11.15 -12.46 0.29
N TYR A 10 10.99 -12.47 1.63
CA TYR A 10 11.50 -11.41 2.52
C TYR A 10 12.60 -11.93 3.45
N GLY A 11 13.11 -13.15 3.21
CA GLY A 11 14.08 -13.82 4.05
C GLY A 11 13.55 -14.03 5.48
N ARG A 12 14.23 -14.85 6.28
CA ARG A 12 14.11 -14.73 7.73
C ARG A 12 14.75 -13.38 8.09
N SER A 13 13.93 -12.30 8.05
CA SER A 13 14.41 -10.98 8.43
C SER A 13 14.87 -11.11 9.89
N LYS A 14 16.20 -11.09 10.05
CA LYS A 14 16.79 -10.98 11.39
C LYS A 14 16.15 -9.75 12.03
N ARG A 15 15.86 -9.85 13.31
CA ARG A 15 15.48 -8.67 14.12
C ARG A 15 16.39 -7.53 13.66
N PRO A 16 15.89 -6.39 13.22
CA PRO A 16 16.76 -5.26 12.93
C PRO A 16 17.62 -5.09 14.18
N SER A 17 18.92 -4.90 13.99
CA SER A 17 19.82 -4.59 15.11
C SER A 17 19.11 -3.48 15.90
N ALA A 18 18.76 -3.77 17.15
CA ALA A 18 18.16 -2.77 18.01
C ALA A 18 19.09 -1.56 17.92
N GLY A 19 18.56 -0.42 17.47
CA GLY A 19 19.27 0.84 17.60
C GLY A 19 19.73 0.92 19.06
N PRO A 20 20.85 1.54 19.39
CA PRO A 20 21.39 1.56 20.72
C PRO A 20 20.30 2.10 21.66
N GLY A 21 19.64 1.19 22.38
CA GLY A 21 18.84 1.56 23.53
C GLY A 21 19.77 2.27 24.47
N VAL A 22 19.34 3.40 25.04
CA VAL A 22 20.14 4.07 26.06
C VAL A 22 20.39 3.06 27.17
N PRO A 23 21.66 2.79 27.51
CA PRO A 23 21.95 1.91 28.61
C PRO A 23 21.24 2.39 29.87
N GLY A 24 20.33 1.59 30.41
CA GLY A 24 19.60 1.92 31.66
C GLY A 24 18.17 2.44 31.49
N PHE A 25 17.68 2.69 30.25
CA PHE A 25 16.27 3.06 30.04
C PHE A 25 15.51 1.95 29.29
N PRO A 26 14.30 1.56 29.76
CA PRO A 26 13.45 0.64 29.00
C PRO A 26 13.00 1.31 27.68
N ARG A 27 12.84 0.50 26.62
CA ARG A 27 12.32 1.00 25.34
C ARG A 27 10.90 1.54 25.53
N PRO A 28 10.52 2.64 24.82
CA PRO A 28 9.15 3.13 24.86
C PRO A 28 8.18 2.08 24.32
N ARG A 29 6.98 2.02 24.87
CA ARG A 29 5.98 1.01 24.56
C ARG A 29 4.92 1.59 23.63
N LEU A 30 4.70 0.92 22.51
CA LEU A 30 3.73 1.28 21.48
C LEU A 30 2.57 0.29 21.44
N LEU A 31 1.35 0.77 21.57
CA LEU A 31 0.15 0.01 21.22
C LEU A 31 -0.21 0.32 19.77
N LEU A 32 -0.25 -0.71 18.94
CA LEU A 32 -0.55 -0.59 17.50
C LEU A 32 -1.87 -1.30 17.20
N LEU A 33 -2.84 -0.58 16.66
CA LEU A 33 -4.11 -1.13 16.16
C LEU A 33 -4.05 -1.17 14.64
N VAL A 34 -4.27 -2.34 14.03
CA VAL A 34 -4.03 -2.58 12.61
C VAL A 34 -5.26 -3.19 11.95
N GLN A 35 -5.72 -2.58 10.86
CA GLN A 35 -6.90 -3.05 10.11
C GLN A 35 -6.67 -4.36 9.34
N THR A 36 -5.42 -4.81 9.23
CA THR A 36 -5.05 -6.05 8.53
C THR A 36 -3.97 -6.81 9.29
N LEU A 37 -3.82 -8.11 9.01
CA LEU A 37 -2.69 -8.93 9.48
C LEU A 37 -1.62 -8.94 8.37
N PRO A 38 -0.55 -8.12 8.48
CA PRO A 38 0.24 -7.70 7.32
C PRO A 38 1.33 -8.68 6.87
N PHE A 39 1.34 -9.91 7.39
CA PHE A 39 2.27 -10.93 6.92
C PHE A 39 1.51 -12.12 6.31
N PRO A 40 1.89 -12.62 5.12
CA PRO A 40 2.95 -12.12 4.22
C PRO A 40 2.57 -10.76 3.59
N PRO A 41 3.56 -9.89 3.30
CA PRO A 41 3.34 -8.59 2.67
C PRO A 41 3.13 -8.75 1.15
N ASP A 42 1.94 -9.17 0.74
CA ASP A 42 1.56 -9.54 -0.63
C ASP A 42 0.59 -8.55 -1.31
N GLY A 43 0.28 -7.45 -0.66
CA GLY A 43 -0.61 -6.39 -1.18
C GLY A 43 -0.24 -5.01 -0.64
N GLY A 44 -0.68 -3.95 -1.30
CA GLY A 44 -0.24 -2.58 -1.01
C GLY A 44 -0.33 -2.19 0.47
N VAL A 45 -1.49 -2.41 1.11
CA VAL A 45 -1.69 -2.13 2.54
C VAL A 45 -0.82 -3.06 3.40
N HIS A 46 -0.76 -4.37 3.08
CA HIS A 46 0.08 -5.33 3.81
C HIS A 46 1.57 -4.97 3.75
N ILE A 47 2.08 -4.59 2.56
CA ILE A 47 3.48 -4.17 2.36
C ILE A 47 3.79 -2.96 3.24
N ARG A 48 2.96 -1.91 3.15
CA ARG A 48 3.16 -0.71 3.95
C ARG A 48 3.15 -1.00 5.45
N THR A 49 2.09 -1.63 5.94
CA THR A 49 1.91 -1.91 7.37
C THR A 49 3.03 -2.82 7.91
N PHE A 50 3.46 -3.82 7.15
CA PHE A 50 4.60 -4.67 7.51
C PHE A 50 5.89 -3.85 7.69
N HIS A 51 6.22 -2.99 6.73
CA HIS A 51 7.44 -2.17 6.81
C HIS A 51 7.35 -1.10 7.89
N VAL A 52 6.18 -0.50 8.13
CA VAL A 52 5.96 0.42 9.25
C VAL A 52 6.20 -0.28 10.59
N ILE A 53 5.65 -1.50 10.80
CA ILE A 53 5.93 -2.30 12.00
C ILE A 53 7.43 -2.57 12.13
N ARG A 54 8.10 -2.98 11.05
CA ARG A 54 9.54 -3.26 11.03
C ARG A 54 10.38 -2.03 11.41
N LEU A 55 10.00 -0.86 10.93
CA LEU A 55 10.67 0.40 11.24
C LEU A 55 10.44 0.81 12.70
N LEU A 56 9.18 0.83 13.15
CA LEU A 56 8.83 1.20 14.53
C LEU A 56 9.46 0.23 15.55
N ALA A 57 9.64 -1.05 15.19
CA ALA A 57 10.32 -2.03 16.02
C ALA A 57 11.80 -1.70 16.29
N ARG A 58 12.40 -0.76 15.55
CA ARG A 58 13.76 -0.26 15.86
C ARG A 58 13.77 0.61 17.11
N MET A 59 12.66 1.29 17.41
CA MET A 59 12.54 2.24 18.50
C MET A 59 11.68 1.73 19.66
N PHE A 60 10.59 1.01 19.38
CA PHE A 60 9.56 0.66 20.34
C PHE A 60 9.51 -0.83 20.68
N ASP A 61 9.03 -1.12 21.88
CA ASP A 61 8.44 -2.42 22.20
C ASP A 61 6.96 -2.39 21.80
N ILE A 62 6.62 -3.14 20.75
CA ILE A 62 5.30 -3.06 20.09
C ILE A 62 4.37 -4.17 20.60
N THR A 63 3.16 -3.78 21.00
CA THR A 63 2.00 -4.68 21.11
C THR A 63 1.04 -4.34 20.00
N ALA A 64 0.79 -5.28 19.08
CA ALA A 64 -0.07 -5.08 17.91
C ALA A 64 -1.35 -5.91 18.00
N LEU A 65 -2.50 -5.27 17.87
CA LEU A 65 -3.80 -5.91 17.69
C LEU A 65 -4.20 -5.79 16.23
N CYS A 66 -4.15 -6.90 15.51
CA CYS A 66 -4.35 -6.95 14.07
C CYS A 66 -5.71 -7.59 13.73
N PHE A 67 -6.45 -6.97 12.82
CA PHE A 67 -7.60 -7.64 12.22
C PHE A 67 -7.15 -8.51 11.04
N TYR A 68 -7.93 -9.52 10.70
CA TYR A 68 -7.70 -10.32 9.50
C TYR A 68 -9.00 -10.72 8.83
N ARG A 69 -8.93 -10.94 7.51
CA ARG A 69 -10.03 -11.47 6.71
C ARG A 69 -9.98 -12.99 6.71
N ARG A 70 -11.09 -13.65 7.06
CA ARG A 70 -11.20 -15.12 6.99
C ARG A 70 -11.04 -15.65 5.57
N ALA A 71 -11.46 -14.86 4.56
CA ALA A 71 -11.25 -15.21 3.16
C ALA A 71 -9.76 -15.28 2.77
N GLU A 72 -8.92 -14.45 3.39
CA GLU A 72 -7.47 -14.42 3.15
C GLU A 72 -6.73 -15.41 4.04
N ARG A 73 -7.25 -15.68 5.23
CA ARG A 73 -6.69 -16.59 6.25
C ARG A 73 -7.76 -17.58 6.70
N PRO A 74 -8.12 -18.56 5.82
CA PRO A 74 -9.25 -19.46 6.10
C PRO A 74 -8.99 -20.47 7.20
N ARG A 75 -7.73 -20.76 7.50
CA ARG A 75 -7.33 -21.76 8.50
C ARG A 75 -6.61 -21.12 9.67
N PRO A 76 -6.76 -21.67 10.89
CA PRO A 76 -6.01 -21.20 12.07
C PRO A 76 -4.48 -21.19 11.86
N GLU A 77 -3.96 -22.17 11.09
CA GLU A 77 -2.52 -22.28 10.79
C GLU A 77 -2.03 -21.09 9.96
N ASP A 78 -2.86 -20.54 9.05
CA ASP A 78 -2.52 -19.39 8.22
C ASP A 78 -2.39 -18.13 9.09
N VAL A 79 -3.28 -17.98 10.09
CA VAL A 79 -3.21 -16.91 11.10
C VAL A 79 -1.97 -17.07 11.97
N ALA A 80 -1.71 -18.28 12.49
CA ALA A 80 -0.56 -18.57 13.34
C ALA A 80 0.77 -18.30 12.61
N ALA A 81 0.86 -18.71 11.35
CA ALA A 81 2.05 -18.45 10.52
C ALA A 81 2.25 -16.96 10.25
N SER A 82 1.17 -16.19 10.08
CA SER A 82 1.24 -14.74 9.94
C SER A 82 1.72 -14.06 11.22
N ILE A 83 1.24 -14.48 12.38
CA ILE A 83 1.69 -14.01 13.70
C ILE A 83 3.18 -14.33 13.90
N GLU A 84 3.61 -15.55 13.58
CA GLU A 84 5.01 -15.97 13.72
C GLU A 84 5.94 -15.14 12.82
N GLY A 85 5.50 -14.78 11.61
CA GLY A 85 6.26 -13.89 10.71
C GLY A 85 6.46 -12.48 11.27
N LEU A 86 5.56 -12.01 12.14
CA LEU A 86 5.63 -10.69 12.78
C LEU A 86 6.31 -10.72 14.16
N ARG A 87 6.48 -11.91 14.76
CA ARG A 87 7.05 -12.08 16.09
C ARG A 87 8.42 -11.44 16.32
N PRO A 88 9.32 -11.35 15.32
CA PRO A 88 10.59 -10.65 15.50
C PRO A 88 10.43 -9.15 15.80
N PHE A 89 9.30 -8.57 15.45
CA PHE A 89 9.06 -7.12 15.48
C PHE A 89 8.06 -6.68 16.55
N ALA A 90 7.06 -7.52 16.86
CA ALA A 90 5.97 -7.14 17.75
C ALA A 90 5.37 -8.35 18.49
N ARG A 91 4.76 -8.09 19.65
CA ARG A 91 3.80 -9.02 20.28
C ARG A 91 2.47 -8.84 19.55
N VAL A 92 2.02 -9.85 18.80
CA VAL A 92 0.85 -9.76 17.92
C VAL A 92 -0.30 -10.61 18.45
N GLU A 93 -1.50 -10.01 18.45
CA GLU A 93 -2.77 -10.71 18.65
C GLU A 93 -3.66 -10.45 17.44
N ALA A 94 -4.28 -11.49 16.89
CA ALA A 94 -5.07 -11.39 15.67
C ALA A 94 -6.56 -11.64 15.93
N PHE A 95 -7.42 -10.84 15.31
CA PHE A 95 -8.88 -10.88 15.47
C PHE A 95 -9.55 -10.90 14.09
N PRO A 96 -10.58 -11.73 13.88
CA PRO A 96 -11.33 -11.68 12.62
C PRO A 96 -12.13 -10.39 12.52
N ILE A 97 -12.26 -9.87 11.29
CA ILE A 97 -13.13 -8.71 11.03
C ILE A 97 -14.57 -9.12 11.35
N PRO A 98 -15.26 -8.38 12.25
CA PRO A 98 -16.58 -8.82 12.75
C PRO A 98 -17.66 -8.88 11.68
N GLN A 99 -17.60 -8.01 10.67
CA GLN A 99 -18.61 -7.89 9.61
C GLN A 99 -18.43 -8.94 8.50
N GLU A 100 -17.25 -9.55 8.42
CA GLU A 100 -16.94 -10.49 7.36
C GLU A 100 -17.73 -11.81 7.52
N HIS A 101 -18.38 -12.25 6.44
CA HIS A 101 -19.26 -13.43 6.39
C HIS A 101 -20.54 -13.37 7.24
N ASP A 102 -20.88 -12.17 7.77
CA ASP A 102 -22.14 -11.93 8.45
C ASP A 102 -22.97 -10.92 7.64
N SER A 103 -23.76 -11.43 6.70
CA SER A 103 -24.62 -10.59 5.83
C SER A 103 -25.65 -9.81 6.62
N ALA A 104 -26.15 -10.35 7.73
CA ALA A 104 -27.12 -9.67 8.58
C ALA A 104 -26.47 -8.48 9.29
N ARG A 105 -25.27 -8.69 9.85
CA ARG A 105 -24.48 -7.61 10.45
C ARG A 105 -24.08 -6.56 9.42
N PHE A 106 -23.67 -6.96 8.22
CA PHE A 106 -23.37 -6.01 7.14
C PHE A 106 -24.53 -5.08 6.84
N VAL A 107 -25.73 -5.65 6.61
CA VAL A 107 -26.95 -4.85 6.36
C VAL A 107 -27.30 -4.00 7.57
N TRP A 108 -27.20 -4.56 8.78
CA TRP A 108 -27.50 -3.84 10.01
C TRP A 108 -26.55 -2.64 10.23
N ASP A 109 -25.26 -2.81 10.02
CA ASP A 109 -24.27 -1.74 10.18
C ASP A 109 -24.49 -0.60 9.19
N HIS A 110 -24.93 -0.91 7.95
CA HIS A 110 -25.32 0.11 6.99
C HIS A 110 -26.60 0.86 7.39
N LEU A 111 -27.61 0.15 7.88
CA LEU A 111 -28.85 0.78 8.38
C LEU A 111 -28.56 1.64 9.62
N ARG A 112 -27.80 1.09 10.57
CA ARG A 112 -27.37 1.80 11.77
C ARG A 112 -26.56 3.07 11.44
N SER A 113 -25.71 3.02 10.43
CA SER A 113 -24.98 4.18 9.92
C SER A 113 -25.90 5.34 9.53
N VAL A 114 -26.94 5.04 8.76
CA VAL A 114 -27.92 6.06 8.31
C VAL A 114 -28.67 6.68 9.50
N VAL A 115 -29.05 5.85 10.50
CA VAL A 115 -29.83 6.33 11.65
C VAL A 115 -28.98 7.09 12.66
N THR A 116 -27.75 6.65 12.92
CA THR A 116 -26.89 7.22 13.97
C THR A 116 -26.03 8.38 13.48
N GLY A 117 -25.90 8.56 12.16
CA GLY A 117 -25.05 9.58 11.57
C GLY A 117 -23.53 9.30 11.69
N ASN A 118 -23.13 8.05 12.03
CA ASN A 118 -21.74 7.62 11.94
C ASN A 118 -21.50 6.88 10.62
N ALA A 119 -20.30 7.00 10.06
CA ALA A 119 -19.93 6.22 8.87
C ALA A 119 -20.03 4.71 9.15
N TYR A 120 -20.38 3.91 8.13
CA TYR A 120 -20.54 2.46 8.30
C TYR A 120 -19.21 1.78 8.74
N THR A 121 -18.07 2.35 8.36
CA THR A 121 -16.73 1.85 8.74
C THR A 121 -16.51 1.88 10.24
N TRP A 122 -17.13 2.82 10.96
CA TRP A 122 -17.13 2.85 12.43
C TRP A 122 -17.61 1.53 13.05
N TYR A 123 -18.54 0.84 12.40
CA TYR A 123 -19.13 -0.41 12.89
C TYR A 123 -18.45 -1.64 12.32
N ALA A 124 -17.85 -1.52 11.14
CA ALA A 124 -17.26 -2.65 10.43
C ALA A 124 -16.17 -3.37 11.24
N TYR A 125 -15.36 -2.61 11.96
CA TYR A 125 -14.28 -3.12 12.82
C TYR A 125 -14.65 -3.15 14.31
N ASP A 126 -15.84 -2.73 14.70
CA ASP A 126 -16.25 -2.68 16.11
C ASP A 126 -16.44 -4.09 16.68
N SER A 127 -15.49 -4.56 17.49
CA SER A 127 -15.43 -5.88 18.09
C SER A 127 -15.37 -5.79 19.61
N ASP A 128 -16.32 -6.43 20.30
CA ASP A 128 -16.34 -6.51 21.77
C ASP A 128 -15.09 -7.22 22.31
N ALA A 129 -14.56 -8.21 21.59
CA ALA A 129 -13.34 -8.90 21.98
C ALA A 129 -12.14 -7.95 21.97
N VAL A 130 -12.00 -7.14 20.90
CA VAL A 130 -10.93 -6.14 20.78
C VAL A 130 -11.13 -5.00 21.80
N ARG A 131 -12.38 -4.53 22.03
CA ARG A 131 -12.66 -3.54 23.07
C ARG A 131 -12.21 -3.99 24.45
N ARG A 132 -12.61 -5.20 24.84
CA ARG A 132 -12.17 -5.80 26.13
C ARG A 132 -10.65 -5.92 26.18
N ARG A 133 -10.03 -6.33 25.09
CA ARG A 133 -8.56 -6.51 25.07
C ARG A 133 -7.82 -5.17 25.17
N VAL A 134 -8.23 -4.16 24.40
CA VAL A 134 -7.68 -2.80 24.49
C VAL A 134 -7.82 -2.26 25.91
N SER A 135 -9.03 -2.34 26.52
CA SER A 135 -9.27 -1.89 27.88
C SER A 135 -8.38 -2.61 28.90
N ALA A 136 -8.22 -3.93 28.77
CA ALA A 136 -7.35 -4.69 29.64
C ALA A 136 -5.87 -4.31 29.51
N LEU A 137 -5.39 -4.12 28.28
CA LEU A 137 -4.01 -3.71 28.01
C LEU A 137 -3.71 -2.34 28.62
N VAL A 138 -4.56 -1.33 28.37
CA VAL A 138 -4.37 0.03 28.89
C VAL A 138 -4.48 0.08 30.43
N ALA A 139 -5.27 -0.81 31.04
CA ALA A 139 -5.36 -0.90 32.50
C ALA A 139 -4.17 -1.62 33.13
N GLN A 140 -3.55 -2.57 32.45
CA GLN A 140 -2.48 -3.41 33.00
C GLN A 140 -1.07 -2.90 32.64
N GLU A 141 -0.94 -2.19 31.51
CA GLU A 141 0.33 -1.81 30.94
C GLU A 141 0.31 -0.33 30.59
N ARG A 142 1.44 0.36 30.84
CA ARG A 142 1.61 1.75 30.39
C ARG A 142 2.11 1.73 28.94
N PHE A 143 1.44 2.45 28.07
CA PHE A 143 1.89 2.76 26.71
C PHE A 143 2.29 4.24 26.64
N ASP A 144 3.40 4.51 25.95
CA ASP A 144 3.91 5.87 25.76
C ASP A 144 3.30 6.50 24.50
N LEU A 145 2.87 5.66 23.55
CA LEU A 145 2.26 6.07 22.28
C LEU A 145 1.26 5.03 21.80
N VAL A 146 0.25 5.48 21.08
CA VAL A 146 -0.66 4.63 20.30
C VAL A 146 -0.48 4.96 18.83
N HIS A 147 -0.52 3.96 17.97
CA HIS A 147 -0.66 4.12 16.53
C HIS A 147 -1.89 3.37 16.05
N ILE A 148 -2.79 4.05 15.36
CA ILE A 148 -3.88 3.41 14.61
C ILE A 148 -3.55 3.46 13.11
N ASP A 149 -3.53 2.30 12.47
CA ASP A 149 -3.10 2.15 11.07
C ASP A 149 -4.19 2.58 10.06
N SER A 150 -5.37 2.93 10.54
CA SER A 150 -6.48 3.47 9.75
C SER A 150 -7.50 4.14 10.66
N LEU A 151 -8.13 5.21 10.17
CA LEU A 151 -9.24 5.86 10.86
C LEU A 151 -10.50 4.97 10.95
N ASP A 152 -10.59 3.88 10.18
CA ASP A 152 -11.62 2.85 10.33
C ASP A 152 -11.62 2.23 11.74
N LEU A 153 -10.50 2.32 12.46
CA LEU A 153 -10.35 1.86 13.84
C LEU A 153 -10.68 2.94 14.89
N ALA A 154 -11.22 4.08 14.47
CA ALA A 154 -11.54 5.20 15.37
C ALA A 154 -12.55 4.84 16.48
N CYS A 155 -13.33 3.77 16.31
CA CYS A 155 -14.24 3.25 17.33
C CYS A 155 -13.53 2.88 18.64
N TYR A 156 -12.20 2.67 18.64
CA TYR A 156 -11.38 2.36 19.81
C TYR A 156 -10.78 3.60 20.49
N LEU A 157 -10.73 4.76 19.83
CA LEU A 157 -10.14 5.98 20.36
C LEU A 157 -10.71 6.44 21.71
N PRO A 158 -12.01 6.26 22.01
CA PRO A 158 -12.54 6.58 23.33
C PRO A 158 -11.89 5.82 24.48
N LEU A 159 -11.30 4.64 24.22
CA LEU A 159 -10.61 3.79 25.22
C LEU A 159 -9.14 4.20 25.41
N LEU A 160 -8.60 5.05 24.53
CA LEU A 160 -7.18 5.41 24.46
C LEU A 160 -6.90 6.83 24.93
N ARG A 161 -7.88 7.46 25.60
CA ARG A 161 -7.78 8.85 26.07
C ARG A 161 -6.58 9.03 26.99
N GLY A 162 -5.85 10.15 26.78
CA GLY A 162 -4.70 10.50 27.59
C GLY A 162 -3.37 9.89 27.12
N ILE A 163 -3.40 9.04 26.09
CA ILE A 163 -2.20 8.52 25.45
C ILE A 163 -2.05 9.23 24.09
N PRO A 164 -0.89 9.85 23.79
CA PRO A 164 -0.64 10.43 22.47
C PRO A 164 -0.92 9.40 21.38
N THR A 165 -1.68 9.80 20.35
CA THR A 165 -2.11 8.87 19.31
C THR A 165 -1.70 9.39 17.94
N VAL A 166 -1.06 8.53 17.13
CA VAL A 166 -0.77 8.73 15.73
C VAL A 166 -1.82 7.98 14.90
N CYS A 167 -2.35 8.63 13.86
CA CYS A 167 -3.28 8.01 12.91
C CYS A 167 -2.68 7.98 11.52
N ALA A 168 -2.60 6.80 10.90
CA ALA A 168 -2.24 6.67 9.50
C ALA A 168 -3.49 6.72 8.61
N HIS A 169 -3.39 7.42 7.50
CA HIS A 169 -4.40 7.51 6.45
C HIS A 169 -3.80 6.90 5.18
N HIS A 170 -4.29 5.73 4.77
CA HIS A 170 -3.88 5.11 3.50
C HIS A 170 -4.45 5.85 2.30
N ASN A 171 -5.57 6.52 2.50
CA ASN A 171 -6.24 7.49 1.62
C ASN A 171 -7.05 8.44 2.51
N ILE A 172 -7.50 9.56 1.95
CA ILE A 172 -8.62 10.30 2.53
C ILE A 172 -9.90 9.64 2.02
N GLU A 173 -10.49 8.79 2.87
CA GLU A 173 -11.58 7.88 2.49
C GLU A 173 -12.84 8.63 2.03
N SER A 174 -13.14 9.78 2.63
CA SER A 174 -14.25 10.63 2.19
C SER A 174 -14.06 11.13 0.76
N ALA A 175 -12.85 11.54 0.39
CA ALA A 175 -12.50 12.01 -0.95
C ALA A 175 -12.57 10.86 -1.97
N LEU A 176 -12.04 9.68 -1.60
CA LEU A 176 -12.11 8.49 -2.43
C LEU A 176 -13.56 8.07 -2.70
N LEU A 177 -14.38 8.03 -1.65
CA LEU A 177 -15.79 7.63 -1.76
C LEU A 177 -16.61 8.65 -2.55
N ARG A 178 -16.29 9.94 -2.44
CA ARG A 178 -16.91 11.01 -3.24
C ARG A 178 -16.58 10.87 -4.72
N ARG A 179 -15.31 10.53 -5.06
CA ARG A 179 -14.91 10.22 -6.46
C ARG A 179 -15.70 9.02 -6.99
N ARG A 180 -15.84 7.96 -6.18
CA ARG A 180 -16.62 6.77 -6.54
C ARG A 180 -18.10 7.07 -6.74
N ALA A 181 -18.69 7.91 -5.88
CA ALA A 181 -20.10 8.33 -6.03
C ALA A 181 -20.36 9.06 -7.36
N LYS A 182 -19.41 9.91 -7.81
CA LYS A 182 -19.51 10.61 -9.10
C LYS A 182 -19.43 9.67 -10.31
N ALA A 183 -18.67 8.57 -10.20
CA ALA A 183 -18.51 7.56 -11.25
C ALA A 183 -19.60 6.49 -11.27
N GLU A 184 -20.46 6.42 -10.21
CA GLU A 184 -21.50 5.39 -10.07
C GLU A 184 -22.67 5.67 -11.02
N ARG A 185 -23.09 4.65 -11.78
CA ARG A 185 -24.19 4.76 -12.75
C ARG A 185 -25.57 4.72 -12.08
N SER A 186 -25.71 4.00 -10.98
CA SER A 186 -26.97 3.89 -10.25
C SER A 186 -27.19 5.13 -9.37
N ARG A 187 -28.22 5.92 -9.63
CA ARG A 187 -28.56 7.12 -8.85
C ARG A 187 -28.74 6.84 -7.36
N ILE A 188 -29.34 5.71 -7.01
CA ILE A 188 -29.58 5.31 -5.61
C ILE A 188 -28.23 4.98 -4.94
N ARG A 189 -27.37 4.21 -5.61
CA ARG A 189 -26.04 3.89 -5.09
C ARG A 189 -25.15 5.13 -4.99
N ALA A 190 -25.18 6.01 -6.00
CA ALA A 190 -24.45 7.26 -5.99
C ALA A 190 -24.86 8.16 -4.81
N ALA A 191 -26.16 8.31 -4.55
CA ALA A 191 -26.67 9.07 -3.41
C ALA A 191 -26.25 8.46 -2.06
N TYR A 192 -26.30 7.13 -1.93
CA TYR A 192 -25.83 6.44 -0.74
C TYR A 192 -24.30 6.62 -0.51
N LEU A 193 -23.49 6.47 -1.56
CA LEU A 193 -22.05 6.67 -1.49
C LEU A 193 -21.69 8.12 -1.14
N ALA A 194 -22.41 9.10 -1.70
CA ALA A 194 -22.26 10.52 -1.36
C ALA A 194 -22.58 10.78 0.11
N HIS A 195 -23.67 10.21 0.62
CA HIS A 195 -24.05 10.31 2.03
C HIS A 195 -22.98 9.70 2.94
N GLN A 196 -22.46 8.51 2.62
CA GLN A 196 -21.38 7.89 3.40
C GLN A 196 -20.07 8.73 3.34
N ALA A 197 -19.78 9.35 2.19
CA ALA A 197 -18.65 10.27 2.07
C ALA A 197 -18.75 11.47 3.02
N GLU A 198 -19.97 12.04 3.19
CA GLU A 198 -20.20 13.11 4.17
C GLU A 198 -20.01 12.64 5.62
N LEU A 199 -20.47 11.42 5.94
CA LEU A 199 -20.28 10.86 7.28
C LEU A 199 -18.79 10.59 7.57
N LEU A 200 -18.03 10.08 6.59
CA LEU A 200 -16.60 9.89 6.70
C LEU A 200 -15.87 11.23 6.85
N GLU A 201 -16.23 12.25 6.08
CA GLU A 201 -15.66 13.60 6.21
C GLU A 201 -15.84 14.17 7.64
N ARG A 202 -17.02 13.98 8.23
CA ARG A 202 -17.27 14.39 9.63
C ARG A 202 -16.38 13.62 10.61
N LEU A 203 -16.20 12.34 10.36
CA LEU A 203 -15.33 11.48 11.18
C LEU A 203 -13.86 11.88 11.06
N GLU A 204 -13.37 12.09 9.83
CA GLU A 204 -12.01 12.58 9.55
C GLU A 204 -11.77 13.94 10.22
N ARG A 205 -12.66 14.90 10.04
CA ARG A 205 -12.56 16.23 10.66
C ARG A 205 -12.55 16.15 12.18
N ARG A 206 -13.41 15.31 12.76
CA ARG A 206 -13.55 15.21 14.22
C ARG A 206 -12.31 14.61 14.89
N TRP A 207 -11.80 13.51 14.33
CA TRP A 207 -10.75 12.74 15.00
C TRP A 207 -9.35 13.21 14.63
N SER A 208 -9.11 13.63 13.38
CA SER A 208 -7.77 14.06 12.96
C SER A 208 -7.28 15.29 13.75
N ALA A 209 -8.16 16.20 14.12
CA ALA A 209 -7.81 17.37 14.95
C ALA A 209 -7.31 17.00 16.37
N GLY A 210 -7.68 15.82 16.87
CA GLY A 210 -7.30 15.34 18.20
C GLY A 210 -6.12 14.39 18.24
N MET A 211 -5.54 14.05 17.08
CA MET A 211 -4.36 13.20 16.99
C MET A 211 -3.08 13.98 17.29
N ALA A 212 -2.09 13.31 17.90
CA ALA A 212 -0.77 13.88 18.06
C ALA A 212 -0.13 14.17 16.69
N VAL A 213 -0.26 13.22 15.76
CA VAL A 213 0.11 13.36 14.34
C VAL A 213 -0.80 12.51 13.47
N ASN A 214 -1.15 13.02 12.31
CA ASN A 214 -1.77 12.28 11.21
C ASN A 214 -0.73 12.00 10.13
N ILE A 215 -0.67 10.79 9.64
CA ILE A 215 0.25 10.37 8.58
C ILE A 215 -0.53 10.19 7.30
N THR A 216 -0.15 10.90 6.24
CA THR A 216 -0.69 10.73 4.89
C THR A 216 0.35 10.10 3.95
N VAL A 217 -0.11 9.52 2.83
CA VAL A 217 0.78 8.80 1.90
C VAL A 217 1.19 9.63 0.69
N SER A 218 0.49 10.72 0.42
CA SER A 218 0.74 11.59 -0.73
C SER A 218 0.55 13.07 -0.38
N PRO A 219 1.12 14.01 -1.18
CA PRO A 219 0.88 15.45 -1.02
C PRO A 219 -0.60 15.82 -1.19
N ASP A 220 -1.32 15.13 -2.09
CA ASP A 220 -2.74 15.38 -2.33
C ASP A 220 -3.58 14.98 -1.10
N ASP A 221 -3.30 13.81 -0.49
CA ASP A 221 -3.96 13.38 0.74
C ASP A 221 -3.63 14.32 1.90
N GLN A 222 -2.40 14.82 1.98
CA GLN A 222 -2.01 15.83 2.98
C GLN A 222 -2.83 17.09 2.81
N SER A 223 -2.84 17.67 1.61
CA SER A 223 -3.57 18.90 1.30
C SER A 223 -5.07 18.76 1.59
N GLU A 224 -5.64 17.60 1.25
CA GLU A 224 -7.06 17.34 1.53
C GLU A 224 -7.34 17.20 3.02
N LEU A 225 -6.46 16.53 3.79
CA LEU A 225 -6.63 16.40 5.24
C LEU A 225 -6.47 17.74 5.95
N GLU A 226 -5.50 18.57 5.56
CA GLU A 226 -5.29 19.92 6.08
C GLU A 226 -6.51 20.82 5.76
N ARG A 227 -7.12 20.67 4.60
CA ARG A 227 -8.37 21.35 4.24
C ARG A 227 -9.54 20.92 5.14
N LEU A 228 -9.64 19.62 5.43
CA LEU A 228 -10.71 19.06 6.27
C LEU A 228 -10.55 19.39 7.75
N ALA A 229 -9.34 19.34 8.25
CA ALA A 229 -8.98 19.55 9.64
C ALA A 229 -7.78 20.51 9.78
N PRO A 230 -7.98 21.84 9.63
CA PRO A 230 -6.88 22.81 9.59
C PRO A 230 -6.03 22.89 10.86
N SER A 231 -6.52 22.38 11.99
CA SER A 231 -5.78 22.29 13.26
C SER A 231 -5.04 20.97 13.45
N ALA A 232 -5.16 20.04 12.53
CA ALA A 232 -4.49 18.74 12.61
C ALA A 232 -2.99 18.90 12.32
N SER A 233 -2.15 18.24 13.13
CA SER A 233 -0.75 18.03 12.76
C SER A 233 -0.69 16.91 11.71
N VAL A 234 -0.14 17.20 10.54
CA VAL A 234 -0.06 16.25 9.43
C VAL A 234 1.39 16.11 8.98
N MET A 235 1.83 14.88 8.79
CA MET A 235 3.11 14.56 8.17
C MET A 235 2.90 13.63 6.97
N GLN A 236 3.71 13.79 5.95
CA GLN A 236 3.73 12.87 4.83
C GLN A 236 4.76 11.77 5.05
N VAL A 237 4.30 10.52 4.98
CA VAL A 237 5.15 9.32 4.93
C VAL A 237 4.74 8.53 3.69
N PRO A 238 5.45 8.67 2.57
CA PRO A 238 5.09 7.98 1.33
C PRO A 238 5.19 6.46 1.48
N ASN A 239 4.65 5.75 0.52
CA ASN A 239 4.92 4.33 0.39
C ASN A 239 6.35 4.12 -0.12
N GLY A 240 7.02 3.10 0.39
CA GLY A 240 8.39 2.78 0.05
C GLY A 240 8.53 1.46 -0.69
N VAL A 241 9.76 1.20 -1.12
CA VAL A 241 10.19 -0.06 -1.72
C VAL A 241 11.40 -0.62 -0.98
N ASP A 242 11.50 -1.94 -0.93
CA ASP A 242 12.68 -2.65 -0.43
C ASP A 242 13.71 -2.75 -1.58
N VAL A 243 14.65 -1.80 -1.61
CA VAL A 243 15.64 -1.67 -2.68
C VAL A 243 16.66 -2.82 -2.72
N ASP A 244 16.78 -3.59 -1.65
CA ASP A 244 17.65 -4.79 -1.58
C ASP A 244 16.91 -6.01 -2.13
N ALA A 245 15.61 -6.12 -1.86
CA ALA A 245 14.76 -7.18 -2.38
C ALA A 245 14.45 -6.98 -3.86
N PHE A 246 14.17 -5.74 -4.26
CA PHE A 246 13.94 -5.33 -5.65
C PHE A 246 15.19 -4.63 -6.17
N ARG A 247 16.09 -5.39 -6.78
CA ARG A 247 17.34 -4.89 -7.34
C ARG A 247 17.47 -5.24 -8.82
N PRO A 248 18.25 -4.50 -9.59
CA PRO A 248 18.57 -4.89 -10.96
C PRO A 248 19.13 -6.32 -11.03
N ALA A 249 18.94 -6.97 -12.16
CA ALA A 249 19.61 -8.24 -12.43
C ALA A 249 21.14 -8.07 -12.44
N ASP A 250 21.86 -9.07 -11.99
CA ASP A 250 23.33 -9.04 -11.96
C ASP A 250 23.93 -9.08 -13.39
N THR A 251 23.14 -9.51 -14.38
CA THR A 251 23.53 -9.54 -15.81
C THR A 251 22.30 -9.24 -16.70
N ASP A 252 22.51 -8.52 -17.80
CA ASP A 252 21.48 -8.27 -18.83
C ASP A 252 21.32 -9.46 -19.79
N ALA A 253 21.96 -10.62 -19.50
CA ALA A 253 22.12 -11.72 -20.44
C ALA A 253 20.79 -12.39 -20.87
N ASP A 254 19.72 -12.28 -20.06
CA ASP A 254 18.44 -12.95 -20.29
C ASP A 254 17.28 -11.98 -20.55
N THR A 255 17.57 -10.72 -20.90
CA THR A 255 16.51 -9.75 -21.19
C THR A 255 15.89 -10.03 -22.57
N ASP A 256 14.57 -10.29 -22.62
CA ASP A 256 13.81 -10.26 -23.88
C ASP A 256 13.73 -8.81 -24.38
N GLN A 257 14.49 -8.53 -25.44
CA GLN A 257 14.63 -7.18 -26.00
C GLN A 257 13.30 -6.61 -26.52
N GLU A 258 12.33 -7.46 -26.83
CA GLU A 258 10.98 -7.11 -27.29
C GLU A 258 9.91 -7.35 -26.19
N GLY A 259 10.35 -7.68 -24.98
CA GLY A 259 9.50 -7.98 -23.84
C GLY A 259 8.91 -6.76 -23.14
N VAL A 260 7.59 -6.74 -23.00
CA VAL A 260 6.82 -5.72 -22.28
C VAL A 260 6.11 -6.35 -21.11
N VAL A 261 6.24 -5.78 -19.92
CA VAL A 261 5.57 -6.29 -18.72
C VAL A 261 4.74 -5.22 -18.01
N SER A 262 3.60 -5.62 -17.49
CA SER A 262 2.81 -4.86 -16.54
C SER A 262 2.45 -5.70 -15.31
N VAL A 263 2.32 -5.07 -14.15
CA VAL A 263 1.96 -5.74 -12.90
C VAL A 263 0.65 -5.21 -12.35
N GLY A 264 -0.30 -6.13 -12.11
CA GLY A 264 -1.59 -5.79 -11.49
C GLY A 264 -2.70 -6.77 -11.84
N GLY A 265 -3.36 -7.33 -10.84
CA GLY A 265 -4.46 -8.26 -11.04
C GLY A 265 -5.71 -7.60 -11.60
N THR A 266 -6.44 -8.30 -12.50
CA THR A 266 -7.65 -7.81 -13.16
C THR A 266 -8.88 -7.80 -12.26
N ASN A 267 -8.79 -8.41 -11.07
CA ASN A 267 -9.82 -8.32 -10.04
C ASN A 267 -10.00 -6.88 -9.49
N TRP A 268 -9.04 -5.99 -9.72
CA TRP A 268 -9.15 -4.57 -9.41
C TRP A 268 -9.44 -3.76 -10.68
N PHE A 269 -10.55 -3.00 -10.66
CA PHE A 269 -11.08 -2.31 -11.84
C PHE A 269 -10.04 -1.45 -12.60
N PRO A 270 -9.20 -0.60 -11.96
CA PRO A 270 -8.20 0.17 -12.69
C PRO A 270 -7.21 -0.66 -13.49
N ASN A 271 -6.78 -1.80 -12.97
CA ASN A 271 -5.89 -2.69 -13.71
C ASN A 271 -6.59 -3.39 -14.89
N ARG A 272 -7.88 -3.75 -14.72
CA ARG A 272 -8.69 -4.33 -15.79
C ARG A 272 -8.91 -3.33 -16.91
N ASP A 273 -9.24 -2.08 -16.59
CA ASP A 273 -9.38 -0.99 -17.55
C ASP A 273 -8.07 -0.74 -18.30
N ALA A 274 -6.93 -0.70 -17.58
CA ALA A 274 -5.61 -0.52 -18.17
C ALA A 274 -5.23 -1.65 -19.13
N LEU A 275 -5.50 -2.90 -18.77
CA LEU A 275 -5.27 -4.05 -19.65
C LEU A 275 -6.13 -3.96 -20.92
N ALA A 276 -7.42 -3.67 -20.77
CA ALA A 276 -8.33 -3.53 -21.91
C ALA A 276 -7.89 -2.37 -22.84
N TYR A 277 -7.53 -1.24 -22.28
CA TYR A 277 -7.01 -0.08 -23.02
C TYR A 277 -5.69 -0.41 -23.72
N PHE A 278 -4.75 -1.04 -23.04
CA PHE A 278 -3.48 -1.44 -23.63
C PHE A 278 -3.69 -2.38 -24.84
N CYS A 279 -4.53 -3.39 -24.69
CA CYS A 279 -4.79 -4.37 -25.75
C CYS A 279 -5.59 -3.83 -26.93
N ALA A 280 -6.53 -2.90 -26.66
CA ALA A 280 -7.39 -2.35 -27.70
C ALA A 280 -6.72 -1.20 -28.48
N ASP A 281 -6.03 -0.31 -27.77
CA ASP A 281 -5.59 0.95 -28.35
C ASP A 281 -4.07 1.06 -28.51
N ILE A 282 -3.25 0.47 -27.62
CA ILE A 282 -1.79 0.63 -27.62
C ILE A 282 -1.11 -0.53 -28.36
N LEU A 283 -1.42 -1.77 -28.01
CA LEU A 283 -0.73 -2.95 -28.53
C LEU A 283 -0.80 -3.12 -30.05
N PRO A 284 -1.93 -2.86 -30.75
CA PRO A 284 -1.97 -2.91 -32.20
C PRO A 284 -0.96 -1.95 -32.85
N ARG A 285 -0.87 -0.72 -32.35
CA ARG A 285 0.07 0.32 -32.82
C ARG A 285 1.53 -0.06 -32.56
N LEU A 286 1.78 -0.60 -31.37
CA LEU A 286 3.11 -1.10 -31.02
C LEU A 286 3.56 -2.18 -31.99
N ARG A 287 2.69 -3.13 -32.33
CA ARG A 287 3.00 -4.24 -33.25
C ARG A 287 3.17 -3.82 -34.70
N GLU A 288 2.65 -2.68 -35.13
CA GLU A 288 2.98 -2.09 -36.44
C GLU A 288 4.47 -1.72 -36.50
N THR A 289 5.05 -1.31 -35.38
CA THR A 289 6.45 -0.87 -35.28
C THR A 289 7.38 -1.98 -34.80
N VAL A 290 6.93 -2.80 -33.82
CA VAL A 290 7.67 -3.93 -33.25
C VAL A 290 6.78 -5.19 -33.33
N PRO A 291 6.75 -5.89 -34.50
CA PRO A 291 5.85 -7.04 -34.73
C PRO A 291 6.05 -8.20 -33.72
N GLY A 292 7.28 -8.38 -33.21
CA GLY A 292 7.66 -9.40 -32.24
C GLY A 292 7.33 -9.07 -30.80
N ALA A 293 6.75 -7.92 -30.49
CA ALA A 293 6.49 -7.48 -29.12
C ALA A 293 5.70 -8.52 -28.33
N SER A 294 6.36 -9.11 -27.31
CA SER A 294 5.79 -10.03 -26.35
C SER A 294 5.28 -9.27 -25.13
N VAL A 295 4.14 -9.68 -24.57
CA VAL A 295 3.50 -8.95 -23.47
C VAL A 295 3.09 -9.90 -22.36
N TRP A 296 3.60 -9.62 -21.15
CA TRP A 296 3.19 -10.29 -19.93
C TRP A 296 2.42 -9.32 -19.01
N TRP A 297 1.23 -9.77 -18.60
CA TRP A 297 0.45 -9.07 -17.58
C TRP A 297 0.44 -9.90 -16.30
N VAL A 298 1.19 -9.47 -15.31
CA VAL A 298 1.47 -10.24 -14.10
C VAL A 298 0.47 -9.90 -13.00
N GLY A 299 -0.32 -10.88 -12.55
CA GLY A 299 -1.26 -10.70 -11.46
C GLY A 299 -2.48 -11.62 -11.56
N ARG A 300 -3.32 -11.61 -10.53
CA ARG A 300 -4.53 -12.45 -10.49
C ARG A 300 -5.45 -12.14 -11.67
N ALA A 301 -5.83 -13.19 -12.38
CA ALA A 301 -6.81 -13.17 -13.48
C ALA A 301 -7.50 -14.54 -13.53
N ASP A 302 -8.76 -14.56 -13.95
CA ASP A 302 -9.52 -15.80 -14.10
C ASP A 302 -9.01 -16.62 -15.29
N LYS A 303 -9.27 -17.93 -15.28
CA LYS A 303 -8.78 -18.84 -16.32
C LYS A 303 -9.36 -18.49 -17.69
N GLU A 304 -10.62 -18.15 -17.74
CA GLU A 304 -11.37 -17.75 -18.92
C GLU A 304 -10.79 -16.45 -19.51
N GLU A 305 -10.57 -15.46 -18.67
CA GLU A 305 -9.95 -14.18 -19.04
C GLU A 305 -8.54 -14.39 -19.62
N ARG A 306 -7.73 -15.24 -18.97
CA ARG A 306 -6.37 -15.59 -19.45
C ARG A 306 -6.41 -16.22 -20.84
N ALA A 307 -7.31 -17.18 -21.09
CA ALA A 307 -7.47 -17.82 -22.39
C ALA A 307 -7.94 -16.83 -23.47
N GLU A 308 -8.87 -15.94 -23.12
CA GLU A 308 -9.38 -14.91 -24.03
C GLU A 308 -8.28 -13.97 -24.48
N TYR A 309 -7.53 -13.36 -23.54
CA TYR A 309 -6.48 -12.39 -23.86
C TYR A 309 -5.32 -13.01 -24.64
N ARG A 310 -4.95 -14.26 -24.31
CA ARG A 310 -3.95 -15.01 -25.08
C ARG A 310 -4.41 -15.22 -26.52
N THR A 311 -5.63 -15.69 -26.74
CA THR A 311 -6.14 -16.02 -28.09
C THR A 311 -6.40 -14.77 -28.92
N ARG A 312 -7.00 -13.72 -28.29
CA ARG A 312 -7.45 -12.53 -29.00
C ARG A 312 -6.36 -11.51 -29.24
N HIS A 313 -5.45 -11.37 -28.27
CA HIS A 313 -4.46 -10.29 -28.26
C HIS A 313 -3.01 -10.79 -28.22
N GLY A 314 -2.78 -12.11 -28.02
CA GLY A 314 -1.43 -12.65 -27.83
C GLY A 314 -0.75 -12.08 -26.57
N VAL A 315 -1.53 -11.80 -25.51
CA VAL A 315 -1.04 -11.29 -24.23
C VAL A 315 -1.10 -12.41 -23.20
N GLU A 316 0.02 -12.65 -22.53
CA GLU A 316 0.11 -13.67 -21.49
C GLU A 316 -0.29 -13.08 -20.12
N LEU A 317 -1.50 -13.42 -19.63
CA LEU A 317 -1.90 -13.15 -18.27
C LEU A 317 -1.39 -14.30 -17.39
N THR A 318 -0.40 -14.04 -16.53
CA THR A 318 0.26 -15.10 -15.75
C THR A 318 -0.63 -15.74 -14.68
N GLY A 319 -1.66 -15.01 -14.22
CA GLY A 319 -2.34 -15.32 -12.98
C GLY A 319 -1.48 -14.91 -11.77
N TYR A 320 -1.84 -15.39 -10.58
CA TYR A 320 -1.05 -15.13 -9.39
C TYR A 320 0.34 -15.79 -9.48
N VAL A 321 1.37 -15.02 -9.22
CA VAL A 321 2.75 -15.50 -9.08
C VAL A 321 3.27 -15.14 -7.69
N GLU A 322 4.09 -16.01 -7.12
CA GLU A 322 4.68 -15.74 -5.80
C GLU A 322 5.76 -14.67 -5.88
N ASP A 323 6.53 -14.64 -6.97
CA ASP A 323 7.60 -13.69 -7.20
C ASP A 323 7.49 -13.07 -8.58
N ILE A 324 7.29 -11.75 -8.63
CA ILE A 324 7.19 -11.01 -9.90
C ILE A 324 8.56 -10.65 -10.47
N ARG A 325 9.62 -10.69 -9.65
CA ARG A 325 10.93 -10.17 -10.01
C ARG A 325 11.54 -10.83 -11.25
N PRO A 326 11.52 -12.17 -11.40
CA PRO A 326 12.06 -12.80 -12.61
C PRO A 326 11.37 -12.30 -13.88
N LEU A 327 10.04 -12.22 -13.88
CA LEU A 327 9.27 -11.77 -15.03
C LEU A 327 9.52 -10.29 -15.36
N VAL A 328 9.65 -9.45 -14.34
CA VAL A 328 9.96 -8.03 -14.54
C VAL A 328 11.41 -7.86 -14.99
N GLN A 329 12.35 -8.66 -14.49
CA GLN A 329 13.76 -8.59 -14.89
C GLN A 329 13.96 -9.03 -16.35
N GLU A 330 13.24 -10.04 -16.81
CA GLU A 330 13.28 -10.53 -18.18
C GLU A 330 12.79 -9.50 -19.20
N ALA A 331 11.77 -8.69 -18.87
CA ALA A 331 11.21 -7.71 -19.80
C ALA A 331 12.12 -6.50 -20.01
N ALA A 332 12.15 -5.97 -21.24
CA ALA A 332 12.88 -4.76 -21.59
C ALA A 332 12.14 -3.48 -21.17
N CYS A 333 10.81 -3.49 -21.19
CA CYS A 333 9.99 -2.32 -20.86
C CYS A 333 8.90 -2.66 -19.84
N PHE A 334 8.73 -1.79 -18.84
CA PHE A 334 7.63 -1.86 -17.89
C PHE A 334 6.55 -0.83 -18.26
N VAL A 335 5.28 -1.22 -18.33
CA VAL A 335 4.20 -0.33 -18.74
C VAL A 335 3.13 -0.14 -17.67
N VAL A 336 2.64 1.09 -17.53
CA VAL A 336 1.57 1.46 -16.57
C VAL A 336 0.51 2.31 -17.27
N PRO A 337 -0.34 1.73 -18.13
CA PRO A 337 -1.33 2.47 -18.93
C PRO A 337 -2.63 2.72 -18.15
N LEU A 338 -2.55 3.21 -16.91
CA LEU A 338 -3.72 3.49 -16.07
C LEU A 338 -4.43 4.77 -16.54
N ARG A 339 -5.75 4.71 -16.73
CA ARG A 339 -6.61 5.86 -17.03
C ARG A 339 -7.47 6.29 -15.84
N VAL A 340 -7.55 5.45 -14.85
CA VAL A 340 -8.31 5.67 -13.61
C VAL A 340 -7.54 5.07 -12.44
N GLY A 341 -7.72 5.64 -11.25
CA GLY A 341 -7.13 5.11 -10.03
C GLY A 341 -6.76 6.23 -9.04
N GLY A 342 -6.29 5.83 -7.87
CA GLY A 342 -5.80 6.70 -6.80
C GLY A 342 -4.76 5.96 -5.97
N GLY A 343 -4.09 6.68 -5.07
CA GLY A 343 -3.04 6.16 -4.18
C GLY A 343 -1.69 5.94 -4.87
N THR A 344 -0.65 5.70 -4.09
CA THR A 344 0.72 5.52 -4.59
C THR A 344 0.87 4.27 -5.46
N ARG A 345 1.56 4.43 -6.57
CA ARG A 345 1.80 3.37 -7.56
C ARG A 345 3.00 2.50 -7.18
N LEU A 346 2.85 1.63 -6.17
CA LEU A 346 3.92 0.74 -5.70
C LEU A 346 4.61 -0.02 -6.82
N LYS A 347 3.87 -0.45 -7.85
CA LYS A 347 4.44 -1.16 -9.02
C LYS A 347 5.51 -0.37 -9.76
N ILE A 348 5.41 0.98 -9.78
CA ILE A 348 6.46 1.84 -10.36
C ILE A 348 7.68 1.86 -9.45
N LEU A 349 7.49 1.94 -8.14
CA LEU A 349 8.60 1.90 -7.18
C LEU A 349 9.37 0.58 -7.29
N ASP A 350 8.65 -0.55 -7.39
CA ASP A 350 9.25 -1.88 -7.57
C ASP A 350 10.05 -1.96 -8.90
N ALA A 351 9.45 -1.46 -10.00
CA ALA A 351 10.10 -1.46 -11.32
C ALA A 351 11.32 -0.51 -11.37
N TRP A 352 11.21 0.69 -10.81
CA TRP A 352 12.35 1.61 -10.66
C TRP A 352 13.46 1.00 -9.79
N ALA A 353 13.10 0.33 -8.68
CA ALA A 353 14.07 -0.36 -7.83
C ALA A 353 14.83 -1.46 -8.58
N MET A 354 14.20 -2.10 -9.57
CA MET A 354 14.81 -3.09 -10.45
C MET A 354 15.51 -2.46 -11.66
N GLY A 355 15.62 -1.14 -11.73
CA GLY A 355 16.29 -0.43 -12.81
C GLY A 355 15.56 -0.53 -14.15
N LYS A 356 14.24 -0.70 -14.15
CA LYS A 356 13.46 -0.82 -15.40
C LYS A 356 13.11 0.52 -16.00
N ALA A 357 13.23 0.62 -17.33
CA ALA A 357 12.65 1.70 -18.10
C ALA A 357 11.12 1.57 -18.08
N ILE A 358 10.43 2.66 -17.76
CA ILE A 358 8.98 2.69 -17.58
C ILE A 358 8.35 3.64 -18.58
N VAL A 359 7.24 3.18 -19.20
CA VAL A 359 6.30 4.04 -19.93
C VAL A 359 4.98 4.04 -19.16
N SER A 360 4.49 5.22 -18.81
CA SER A 360 3.27 5.40 -18.01
C SER A 360 2.37 6.49 -18.59
N THR A 361 1.10 6.45 -18.23
CA THR A 361 0.23 7.63 -18.33
C THR A 361 0.51 8.57 -17.15
N SER A 362 0.07 9.82 -17.23
CA SER A 362 0.12 10.78 -16.13
C SER A 362 -0.59 10.26 -14.88
N ILE A 363 -1.77 9.62 -15.05
CA ILE A 363 -2.51 8.96 -13.96
C ILE A 363 -1.72 7.76 -13.42
N GLY A 364 -0.98 7.06 -14.29
CA GLY A 364 -0.20 5.88 -13.92
C GLY A 364 0.95 6.18 -12.95
N CYS A 365 1.52 7.37 -12.97
CA CYS A 365 2.63 7.82 -12.11
C CYS A 365 2.25 8.93 -11.11
N GLU A 366 0.95 9.23 -10.98
CA GLU A 366 0.44 10.26 -10.07
C GLU A 366 0.98 10.06 -8.64
N GLY A 367 1.41 11.14 -8.00
CA GLY A 367 1.90 11.14 -6.61
C GLY A 367 3.33 10.60 -6.44
N LEU A 368 4.09 10.42 -7.53
CA LEU A 368 5.50 10.06 -7.51
C LEU A 368 6.37 11.18 -8.09
N ASP A 369 7.66 11.20 -7.74
CA ASP A 369 8.67 12.11 -8.29
C ASP A 369 9.04 11.69 -9.74
N ALA A 370 8.01 11.56 -10.57
CA ALA A 370 8.11 11.16 -11.97
C ALA A 370 8.42 12.38 -12.85
N VAL A 371 9.55 12.34 -13.53
CA VAL A 371 10.00 13.39 -14.45
C VAL A 371 10.10 12.80 -15.84
N ASP A 372 9.23 13.31 -16.75
CA ASP A 372 9.18 12.84 -18.15
C ASP A 372 10.53 12.99 -18.85
N GLY A 373 10.94 11.93 -19.54
CA GLY A 373 12.22 11.87 -20.26
C GLY A 373 13.45 11.71 -19.36
N GLU A 374 13.33 11.78 -18.04
CA GLU A 374 14.44 11.61 -17.09
C GLU A 374 14.42 10.19 -16.46
N ASN A 375 13.41 9.89 -15.64
CA ASN A 375 13.30 8.62 -14.91
C ASN A 375 12.10 7.76 -15.36
N ILE A 376 11.26 8.29 -16.24
CA ILE A 376 10.07 7.66 -16.81
C ILE A 376 9.72 8.35 -18.14
N LEU A 377 8.97 7.67 -19.02
CA LEU A 377 8.29 8.31 -20.15
C LEU A 377 6.79 8.41 -19.83
N ILE A 378 6.23 9.65 -19.92
CA ILE A 378 4.81 9.90 -19.59
C ILE A 378 4.05 10.21 -20.88
N ARG A 379 3.10 9.34 -21.25
CA ARG A 379 2.32 9.45 -22.48
C ARG A 379 0.86 9.09 -22.22
N ASP A 380 -0.04 10.02 -22.47
CA ASP A 380 -1.49 9.82 -22.26
C ASP A 380 -2.22 9.42 -23.56
N ASN A 381 -1.62 9.75 -24.71
CA ASN A 381 -2.14 9.37 -26.01
C ASN A 381 -1.65 7.97 -26.41
N PRO A 382 -2.51 7.07 -26.96
CA PRO A 382 -2.12 5.71 -27.30
C PRO A 382 -1.07 5.61 -28.40
N ASP A 383 -1.04 6.54 -29.39
CA ASP A 383 -0.02 6.57 -30.45
C ASP A 383 1.35 6.92 -29.86
N GLU A 384 1.41 7.96 -29.02
CA GLU A 384 2.63 8.37 -28.32
C GLU A 384 3.10 7.32 -27.32
N PHE A 385 2.16 6.65 -26.64
CA PHE A 385 2.50 5.57 -25.69
C PHE A 385 3.14 4.40 -26.43
N ALA A 386 2.54 3.96 -27.55
CA ALA A 386 3.07 2.88 -28.37
C ALA A 386 4.46 3.23 -28.95
N ALA A 387 4.64 4.47 -29.44
CA ALA A 387 5.92 4.96 -29.92
C ALA A 387 6.99 4.97 -28.81
N ALA A 388 6.67 5.47 -27.62
CA ALA A 388 7.57 5.48 -26.48
C ALA A 388 7.97 4.05 -26.03
N VAL A 389 7.04 3.09 -26.05
CA VAL A 389 7.37 1.68 -25.79
C VAL A 389 8.31 1.14 -26.87
N ALA A 390 8.03 1.41 -28.15
CA ALA A 390 8.89 0.98 -29.27
C ALA A 390 10.31 1.57 -29.17
N ASP A 391 10.44 2.84 -28.77
CA ASP A 391 11.74 3.50 -28.55
C ASP A 391 12.52 2.80 -27.42
N VAL A 392 11.87 2.50 -26.29
CA VAL A 392 12.47 1.77 -25.18
C VAL A 392 12.90 0.35 -25.59
N LEU A 393 12.11 -0.35 -26.42
CA LEU A 393 12.47 -1.68 -26.92
C LEU A 393 13.68 -1.66 -27.84
N ARG A 394 13.82 -0.63 -28.69
CA ARG A 394 14.86 -0.53 -29.70
C ARG A 394 16.16 0.13 -29.25
N ASP A 395 16.10 0.98 -28.22
CA ASP A 395 17.25 1.74 -27.74
C ASP A 395 17.71 1.28 -26.34
N PRO A 396 18.74 0.41 -26.26
CA PRO A 396 19.33 -0.05 -25.00
C PRO A 396 19.91 1.12 -24.16
N THR A 397 20.39 2.19 -24.81
CA THR A 397 20.96 3.36 -24.13
C THR A 397 19.87 4.13 -23.42
N LEU A 398 18.74 4.36 -24.09
CA LEU A 398 17.55 4.96 -23.49
C LEU A 398 17.05 4.14 -22.31
N ARG A 399 16.96 2.80 -22.46
CA ARG A 399 16.58 1.89 -21.38
C ARG A 399 17.47 2.03 -20.16
N ALA A 400 18.78 1.94 -20.37
CA ALA A 400 19.77 2.03 -19.27
C ALA A 400 19.70 3.39 -18.57
N ARG A 401 19.55 4.48 -19.32
CA ARG A 401 19.45 5.83 -18.79
C ARG A 401 18.20 6.01 -17.91
N LEU A 402 17.01 5.64 -18.43
CA LEU A 402 15.76 5.75 -17.70
C LEU A 402 15.74 4.84 -16.45
N GLY A 403 16.22 3.59 -16.59
CA GLY A 403 16.29 2.63 -15.50
C GLY A 403 17.23 3.09 -14.39
N SER A 404 18.41 3.60 -14.74
CA SER A 404 19.39 4.12 -13.75
C SER A 404 18.83 5.34 -13.01
N ALA A 405 18.18 6.27 -13.73
CA ALA A 405 17.58 7.46 -13.12
C ALA A 405 16.40 7.09 -12.21
N GLY A 406 15.55 6.13 -12.62
CA GLY A 406 14.47 5.59 -11.80
C GLY A 406 15.01 4.93 -10.51
N ARG A 407 16.06 4.12 -10.62
CA ARG A 407 16.75 3.49 -9.49
C ARG A 407 17.29 4.53 -8.51
N ALA A 408 17.99 5.55 -9.00
CA ALA A 408 18.51 6.64 -8.18
C ALA A 408 17.38 7.40 -7.46
N THR A 409 16.22 7.57 -8.10
CA THR A 409 15.04 8.21 -7.50
C THR A 409 14.52 7.41 -6.30
N VAL A 410 14.35 6.09 -6.43
CA VAL A 410 13.84 5.29 -5.29
C VAL A 410 14.86 5.18 -4.17
N GLU A 411 16.13 5.07 -4.45
CA GLU A 411 17.18 5.03 -3.43
C GLU A 411 17.24 6.32 -2.61
N ARG A 412 17.07 7.45 -3.27
CA ARG A 412 17.09 8.77 -2.62
C ARG A 412 15.82 9.09 -1.85
N THR A 413 14.63 8.67 -2.35
CA THR A 413 13.34 9.19 -1.83
C THR A 413 12.44 8.09 -1.27
N TYR A 414 12.42 6.90 -1.88
CA TYR A 414 11.38 5.89 -1.61
C TYR A 414 11.90 4.60 -0.98
N SER A 415 13.19 4.50 -0.64
CA SER A 415 13.65 3.35 0.12
C SER A 415 13.07 3.38 1.55
N TRP A 416 12.67 2.22 2.08
CA TRP A 416 12.17 2.15 3.45
C TRP A 416 13.19 2.63 4.50
N GLU A 417 14.49 2.63 4.20
CA GLU A 417 15.51 3.17 5.08
C GLU A 417 15.44 4.72 5.15
N VAL A 418 15.30 5.37 4.00
CA VAL A 418 15.19 6.84 3.92
C VAL A 418 13.88 7.30 4.58
N ILE A 419 12.75 6.67 4.19
CA ILE A 419 11.43 6.96 4.76
C ILE A 419 11.45 6.73 6.27
N GLY A 420 12.05 5.62 6.70
CA GLY A 420 12.09 5.22 8.10
C GLY A 420 12.84 6.21 8.98
N SER A 421 13.93 6.79 8.50
CA SER A 421 14.71 7.77 9.28
C SER A 421 13.88 9.01 9.61
N GLY A 422 13.17 9.58 8.62
CA GLY A 422 12.26 10.71 8.82
C GLY A 422 11.09 10.37 9.75
N MET A 423 10.43 9.22 9.48
CA MET A 423 9.31 8.77 10.29
C MET A 423 9.70 8.56 11.77
N LEU A 424 10.83 7.91 12.03
CA LEU A 424 11.28 7.65 13.40
C LEU A 424 11.66 8.93 14.15
N ALA A 425 12.20 9.94 13.47
CA ALA A 425 12.49 11.24 14.07
C ALA A 425 11.21 11.93 14.58
N GLU A 426 10.14 11.91 13.79
CA GLU A 426 8.85 12.45 14.19
C GLU A 426 8.23 11.67 15.37
N TYR A 427 8.32 10.33 15.35
CA TYR A 427 7.85 9.54 16.49
C TYR A 427 8.66 9.82 17.77
N ALA A 428 9.97 10.04 17.65
CA ALA A 428 10.81 10.43 18.78
C ALA A 428 10.39 11.77 19.36
N ALA A 429 9.97 12.73 18.52
CA ALA A 429 9.51 14.06 18.96
C ALA A 429 8.20 14.00 19.78
N LEU A 430 7.41 12.95 19.62
CA LEU A 430 6.16 12.74 20.38
C LEU A 430 6.41 12.11 21.76
N LEU A 431 7.59 11.54 21.98
CA LEU A 431 7.92 10.90 23.26
C LEU A 431 8.32 11.90 24.34
N PRO A 432 8.14 11.56 25.65
CA PRO A 432 8.68 12.33 26.74
C PRO A 432 10.19 12.59 26.60
N GLU A 433 10.68 13.71 27.15
CA GLU A 433 12.11 14.11 27.05
C GLU A 433 13.09 13.02 27.49
N ALA A 434 12.72 12.19 28.47
CA ALA A 434 13.54 11.07 28.92
C ALA A 434 13.94 10.08 27.81
N PHE A 435 13.13 9.99 26.75
CA PHE A 435 13.42 9.14 25.59
C PHE A 435 14.09 9.91 24.44
N ARG A 436 14.01 11.26 24.39
CA ARG A 436 14.54 12.08 23.29
C ARG A 436 16.06 12.21 23.31
N VAL A 437 16.67 12.24 24.48
CA VAL A 437 18.11 12.40 24.66
C VAL A 437 18.90 11.15 24.21
N ALA A 438 18.22 10.04 24.11
CA ALA A 438 18.79 8.74 23.82
C ALA A 438 19.02 8.43 22.34
N GLY A 439 18.38 9.17 21.43
CA GLY A 439 18.42 8.92 19.97
C GLY A 439 19.35 9.85 19.20
N ALA A 440 20.01 10.81 19.85
CA ALA A 440 20.82 11.85 19.21
C ALA A 440 22.36 11.62 19.33
N SER A 441 22.78 10.43 19.78
CA SER A 441 24.20 10.09 19.90
C SER A 441 24.57 8.91 19.00
#